data_430d260b5c5bcec721a2595b66a5aaf3
#
_entry.id   430d260b5c5bcec721a2595b66a5aaf3
#
_cell.length_a   1.000
_cell.length_b   1.000
_cell.length_c   1.000
_cell.angle_alpha   90.00
_cell.angle_beta   90.00
_cell.angle_gamma   90.00
#
_symmetry.space_group_name_H-M   'P 1'
#
loop_
_entity.id
_entity.type
_entity.pdbx_description
1 polymer ?
#
loop_
_entity_poly.entity_id
_entity_poly.type
_entity_poly.pdbx_seq_one_letter_code
_entity_poly.pdbx_strand_id
1 'polypeptide(L)'
;VETNASPDPSFAGRNIHFGIREHAMGGIINGLCLFGSWRPYCGTFAVFSDYMRPSLRLAAISKIPSIFVFTHDSYGVGEDGPTHQPVEQLWALRLIPDLEVWRPADALETATAWYSCLKNAGDPSHPSALFLTRQSTLPLEREPEFDPLSISLGAYTVSGANVKDPDLVIVSTGSECGAVQEARKLISEMGIAVRHVSMPCVERFKKLKEEDQWRLLPPSSMTVVVEA
;
A
#
# COMPACT_ATOMS: atom_id res chain seq x y z
N VAL A 1 -14.28 10.06 -15.37
CA VAL A 1 -14.96 8.79 -15.09
C VAL A 1 -16.40 8.98 -15.50
N GLU A 2 -16.78 8.47 -16.69
CA GLU A 2 -18.17 8.49 -17.12
C GLU A 2 -18.96 7.60 -16.16
N THR A 3 -19.79 8.21 -15.35
CA THR A 3 -20.81 7.50 -14.59
C THR A 3 -21.90 7.12 -15.59
N ASN A 4 -21.77 5.97 -16.23
CA ASN A 4 -22.87 5.33 -16.94
C ASN A 4 -23.90 4.86 -15.88
N ALA A 5 -24.54 5.83 -15.22
CA ALA A 5 -25.79 5.57 -14.55
C ALA A 5 -26.84 5.31 -15.64
N SER A 6 -26.98 4.05 -16.04
CA SER A 6 -28.10 3.66 -16.87
C SER A 6 -29.38 4.03 -16.13
N PRO A 7 -30.33 4.75 -16.76
CA PRO A 7 -31.64 4.98 -16.18
C PRO A 7 -32.49 3.72 -16.09
N ASP A 8 -31.96 2.57 -16.51
CA ASP A 8 -32.64 1.28 -16.46
C ASP A 8 -32.55 0.69 -15.04
N PRO A 9 -33.67 0.44 -14.35
CA PRO A 9 -33.69 -0.18 -13.03
C PRO A 9 -33.31 -1.67 -13.02
N SER A 10 -32.68 -2.18 -14.09
CA SER A 10 -32.30 -3.59 -14.23
C SER A 10 -31.26 -4.07 -13.21
N PHE A 11 -30.59 -3.16 -12.49
CA PHE A 11 -29.47 -3.47 -11.57
C PHE A 11 -28.36 -4.35 -12.21
N ALA A 12 -28.24 -4.34 -13.53
CA ALA A 12 -27.26 -5.14 -14.27
C ALA A 12 -25.82 -4.56 -14.21
N GLY A 13 -25.66 -3.35 -13.68
CA GLY A 13 -24.37 -2.69 -13.55
C GLY A 13 -23.46 -3.33 -12.50
N ARG A 14 -22.14 -3.14 -12.67
CA ARG A 14 -21.11 -3.63 -11.73
C ARG A 14 -20.66 -2.57 -10.72
N ASN A 15 -21.12 -1.33 -10.85
CA ASN A 15 -20.78 -0.22 -9.97
C ASN A 15 -21.93 0.05 -8.99
N ILE A 16 -21.60 0.15 -7.71
CA ILE A 16 -22.53 0.48 -6.65
C ILE A 16 -22.13 1.83 -6.05
N HIS A 17 -23.02 2.79 -6.07
CA HIS A 17 -22.83 4.10 -5.46
C HIS A 17 -23.38 4.10 -4.04
N PHE A 18 -22.49 4.20 -3.06
CA PHE A 18 -22.86 4.11 -1.64
C PHE A 18 -23.22 5.48 -1.02
N GLY A 19 -22.78 6.58 -1.64
CA GLY A 19 -22.80 7.89 -0.98
C GLY A 19 -21.89 7.89 0.25
N ILE A 20 -22.20 8.70 1.25
CA ILE A 20 -21.40 8.82 2.49
C ILE A 20 -21.82 7.69 3.46
N ARG A 21 -21.30 6.48 3.25
CA ARG A 21 -21.65 5.26 4.01
C ARG A 21 -20.51 4.27 4.06
N GLU A 22 -19.35 4.67 4.54
CA GLU A 22 -18.11 3.88 4.52
C GLU A 22 -18.27 2.54 5.23
N HIS A 23 -18.87 2.52 6.40
CA HIS A 23 -19.09 1.29 7.16
C HIS A 23 -20.01 0.30 6.40
N ALA A 24 -21.13 0.78 5.86
CA ALA A 24 -22.05 -0.05 5.08
C ALA A 24 -21.37 -0.55 3.79
N MET A 25 -20.60 0.30 3.12
CA MET A 25 -19.81 -0.09 1.94
C MET A 25 -18.87 -1.25 2.27
N GLY A 26 -18.09 -1.13 3.35
CA GLY A 26 -17.18 -2.20 3.79
C GLY A 26 -17.91 -3.50 4.15
N GLY A 27 -19.06 -3.39 4.84
CA GLY A 27 -19.89 -4.56 5.19
C GLY A 27 -20.46 -5.27 3.95
N ILE A 28 -20.93 -4.50 2.96
CA ILE A 28 -21.47 -5.06 1.70
C ILE A 28 -20.36 -5.73 0.90
N ILE A 29 -19.16 -5.13 0.82
CA ILE A 29 -18.01 -5.76 0.15
C ILE A 29 -17.66 -7.10 0.82
N ASN A 30 -17.65 -7.16 2.15
CA ASN A 30 -17.42 -8.40 2.88
C ASN A 30 -18.50 -9.45 2.54
N GLY A 31 -19.76 -9.04 2.49
CA GLY A 31 -20.86 -9.92 2.13
C GLY A 31 -20.75 -10.47 0.71
N LEU A 32 -20.39 -9.63 -0.26
CA LEU A 32 -20.18 -10.04 -1.64
C LEU A 32 -18.99 -11.01 -1.80
N CYS A 33 -17.89 -10.80 -1.05
CA CYS A 33 -16.79 -11.75 -1.01
C CYS A 33 -17.21 -13.10 -0.44
N LEU A 34 -17.97 -13.11 0.66
CA LEU A 34 -18.47 -14.34 1.30
C LEU A 34 -19.45 -15.11 0.40
N PHE A 35 -20.22 -14.42 -0.41
CA PHE A 35 -21.08 -15.05 -1.42
C PHE A 35 -20.28 -15.88 -2.44
N GLY A 36 -18.99 -15.52 -2.66
CA GLY A 36 -18.03 -16.36 -3.38
C GLY A 36 -17.98 -16.20 -4.89
N SER A 37 -18.99 -15.58 -5.53
CA SER A 37 -19.02 -15.40 -7.00
C SER A 37 -18.34 -14.12 -7.48
N TRP A 38 -17.92 -13.25 -6.57
CA TRP A 38 -17.40 -11.93 -6.87
C TRP A 38 -16.07 -11.67 -6.19
N ARG A 39 -15.23 -10.86 -6.84
CA ARG A 39 -14.04 -10.25 -6.24
C ARG A 39 -14.25 -8.74 -6.23
N PRO A 40 -15.04 -8.23 -5.29
CA PRO A 40 -15.33 -6.81 -5.19
C PRO A 40 -14.16 -6.04 -4.57
N TYR A 41 -14.10 -4.77 -4.89
CA TYR A 41 -13.33 -3.79 -4.14
C TYR A 41 -14.14 -2.52 -3.92
N CYS A 42 -13.79 -1.74 -2.95
CA CYS A 42 -14.39 -0.43 -2.70
C CYS A 42 -13.33 0.62 -2.47
N GLY A 43 -13.70 1.89 -2.58
CA GLY A 43 -12.77 2.99 -2.41
C GLY A 43 -13.39 4.22 -1.76
N THR A 44 -12.56 4.89 -0.93
CA THR A 44 -12.83 6.18 -0.31
C THR A 44 -11.51 6.89 -0.01
N PHE A 45 -11.54 8.12 0.54
CA PHE A 45 -10.33 8.77 1.02
C PHE A 45 -9.79 8.08 2.28
N ALA A 46 -8.47 8.12 2.46
CA ALA A 46 -7.79 7.42 3.53
C ALA A 46 -8.24 7.84 4.93
N VAL A 47 -8.51 9.13 5.14
CA VAL A 47 -9.03 9.64 6.43
C VAL A 47 -10.36 9.00 6.82
N PHE A 48 -11.21 8.63 5.85
CA PHE A 48 -12.51 8.00 6.11
C PHE A 48 -12.42 6.49 6.37
N SER A 49 -11.21 5.92 6.37
CA SER A 49 -10.99 4.57 6.91
C SER A 49 -11.44 4.45 8.38
N ASP A 50 -11.43 5.55 9.13
CA ASP A 50 -11.93 5.58 10.51
C ASP A 50 -13.39 5.16 10.60
N TYR A 51 -14.23 5.58 9.65
CA TYR A 51 -15.64 5.18 9.59
C TYR A 51 -15.84 3.74 9.11
N MET A 52 -14.89 3.18 8.36
CA MET A 52 -14.94 1.81 7.84
C MET A 52 -14.24 0.79 8.74
N ARG A 53 -13.44 1.23 9.69
CA ARG A 53 -12.54 0.40 10.49
C ARG A 53 -13.16 -0.87 11.07
N PRO A 54 -14.39 -0.87 11.64
CA PRO A 54 -15.00 -2.12 12.14
C PRO A 54 -15.20 -3.18 11.05
N SER A 55 -15.56 -2.76 9.82
CA SER A 55 -15.74 -3.68 8.68
C SER A 55 -14.41 -4.28 8.22
N LEU A 56 -13.32 -3.49 8.22
CA LEU A 56 -11.97 -4.00 7.91
C LEU A 56 -11.52 -5.02 8.96
N ARG A 57 -11.74 -4.71 10.24
CA ARG A 57 -11.39 -5.61 11.33
C ARG A 57 -12.15 -6.92 11.25
N LEU A 58 -13.46 -6.89 10.93
CA LEU A 58 -14.25 -8.09 10.70
C LEU A 58 -13.75 -8.90 9.50
N ALA A 59 -13.37 -8.24 8.41
CA ALA A 59 -12.78 -8.92 7.26
C ALA A 59 -11.51 -9.68 7.66
N ALA A 60 -10.64 -9.07 8.46
CA ALA A 60 -9.41 -9.69 8.94
C ALA A 60 -9.69 -10.90 9.85
N ILE A 61 -10.54 -10.75 10.88
CA ILE A 61 -10.93 -11.83 11.79
C ILE A 61 -11.56 -13.00 11.05
N SER A 62 -12.40 -12.72 10.04
CA SER A 62 -13.13 -13.72 9.27
C SER A 62 -12.35 -14.22 8.04
N LYS A 63 -11.12 -13.74 7.84
CA LYS A 63 -10.24 -14.10 6.70
C LYS A 63 -10.94 -13.88 5.34
N ILE A 64 -11.68 -12.78 5.21
CA ILE A 64 -12.40 -12.43 3.99
C ILE A 64 -11.44 -11.67 3.07
N PRO A 65 -11.19 -12.11 1.82
CA PRO A 65 -10.24 -11.47 0.92
C PRO A 65 -10.82 -10.21 0.24
N SER A 66 -11.43 -9.34 1.03
CA SER A 66 -11.93 -8.05 0.58
C SER A 66 -10.78 -7.10 0.24
N ILE A 67 -10.97 -6.27 -0.78
CA ILE A 67 -9.98 -5.26 -1.18
C ILE A 67 -10.57 -3.87 -0.93
N PHE A 68 -9.86 -3.08 -0.12
CA PHE A 68 -10.23 -1.73 0.25
C PHE A 68 -9.21 -0.75 -0.31
N VAL A 69 -9.64 0.23 -1.09
CA VAL A 69 -8.76 1.24 -1.71
C VAL A 69 -8.96 2.57 -1.00
N PHE A 70 -7.89 3.10 -0.45
CA PHE A 70 -7.87 4.38 0.25
C PHE A 70 -7.00 5.36 -0.51
N THR A 71 -7.63 6.35 -1.14
CA THR A 71 -6.91 7.41 -1.86
C THR A 71 -6.64 8.60 -0.94
N HIS A 72 -5.82 9.56 -1.42
CA HIS A 72 -5.46 10.73 -0.60
C HIS A 72 -4.77 10.30 0.70
N ASP A 73 -3.69 9.53 0.54
CA ASP A 73 -3.04 8.71 1.57
C ASP A 73 -2.20 9.46 2.60
N SER A 74 -1.98 10.77 2.39
CA SER A 74 -1.10 11.58 3.23
C SER A 74 -1.59 13.02 3.37
N TYR A 75 -0.80 13.89 3.98
CA TYR A 75 -1.09 15.32 4.09
C TYR A 75 -1.16 16.04 2.73
N GLY A 76 -0.63 15.45 1.67
CA GLY A 76 -0.63 16.00 0.31
C GLY A 76 -1.97 15.90 -0.41
N VAL A 77 -3.08 16.26 0.23
CA VAL A 77 -4.44 16.16 -0.33
C VAL A 77 -4.90 17.42 -1.09
N GLY A 78 -4.10 18.49 -1.06
CA GLY A 78 -4.43 19.75 -1.74
C GLY A 78 -5.40 20.63 -0.97
N GLU A 79 -6.45 21.11 -1.64
CA GLU A 79 -7.37 22.12 -1.09
C GLU A 79 -8.37 21.59 -0.05
N ASP A 80 -8.47 20.27 0.13
CA ASP A 80 -9.42 19.65 1.06
C ASP A 80 -9.14 20.01 2.53
N GLY A 81 -7.89 20.37 2.85
CA GLY A 81 -7.48 20.86 4.16
C GLY A 81 -7.31 19.77 5.23
N PRO A 82 -7.06 20.18 6.49
CA PRO A 82 -6.62 19.27 7.55
C PRO A 82 -7.66 18.23 7.96
N THR A 83 -8.96 18.46 7.72
CA THR A 83 -10.01 17.48 8.01
C THR A 83 -9.96 16.25 7.08
N HIS A 84 -9.20 16.32 5.99
CA HIS A 84 -9.06 15.25 5.00
C HIS A 84 -7.63 14.71 4.90
N GLN A 85 -6.70 15.22 5.73
CA GLN A 85 -5.31 14.80 5.77
C GLN A 85 -5.14 13.65 6.76
N PRO A 86 -4.94 12.40 6.31
CA PRO A 86 -4.66 11.29 7.20
C PRO A 86 -3.25 11.44 7.81
N VAL A 87 -3.12 11.09 9.08
CA VAL A 87 -1.86 11.02 9.82
C VAL A 87 -1.73 9.65 10.49
N GLU A 88 -2.66 9.31 11.37
CA GLU A 88 -2.64 8.08 12.14
C GLU A 88 -3.30 6.89 11.43
N GLN A 89 -4.10 7.11 10.38
CA GLN A 89 -4.94 6.09 9.75
C GLN A 89 -4.13 4.92 9.18
N LEU A 90 -3.03 5.21 8.51
CA LEU A 90 -2.16 4.19 7.92
C LEU A 90 -1.63 3.22 8.99
N TRP A 91 -1.03 3.76 10.05
CA TRP A 91 -0.50 2.95 11.16
C TRP A 91 -1.60 2.27 11.96
N ALA A 92 -2.73 2.94 12.15
CA ALA A 92 -3.88 2.38 12.83
C ALA A 92 -4.43 1.14 12.11
N LEU A 93 -4.37 1.08 10.77
CA LEU A 93 -4.76 -0.11 10.01
C LEU A 93 -3.68 -1.20 10.06
N ARG A 94 -2.39 -0.85 10.04
CA ARG A 94 -1.28 -1.81 10.22
C ARG A 94 -1.30 -2.53 11.57
N LEU A 95 -2.01 -1.99 12.57
CA LEU A 95 -2.21 -2.65 13.86
C LEU A 95 -3.31 -3.71 13.85
N ILE A 96 -4.10 -3.83 12.78
CA ILE A 96 -5.12 -4.87 12.65
C ILE A 96 -4.42 -6.17 12.19
N PRO A 97 -4.41 -7.23 13.03
CA PRO A 97 -3.81 -8.50 12.62
C PRO A 97 -4.47 -9.05 11.35
N ASP A 98 -3.68 -9.69 10.49
CA ASP A 98 -4.11 -10.32 9.24
C ASP A 98 -4.73 -9.36 8.20
N LEU A 99 -4.57 -8.05 8.36
CA LEU A 99 -4.84 -7.07 7.31
C LEU A 99 -3.51 -6.71 6.63
N GLU A 100 -3.39 -6.93 5.33
CA GLU A 100 -2.24 -6.43 4.56
C GLU A 100 -2.48 -4.99 4.12
N VAL A 101 -1.54 -4.10 4.46
CA VAL A 101 -1.62 -2.69 4.11
C VAL A 101 -0.53 -2.35 3.10
N TRP A 102 -0.94 -2.02 1.89
CA TRP A 102 -0.08 -1.65 0.77
C TRP A 102 -0.07 -0.14 0.58
N ARG A 103 1.11 0.44 0.45
CA ARG A 103 1.32 1.85 0.09
C ARG A 103 2.34 1.96 -1.04
N PRO A 104 1.92 1.72 -2.29
CA PRO A 104 2.80 1.70 -3.45
C PRO A 104 3.25 3.12 -3.85
N ALA A 105 4.48 3.22 -4.38
CA ALA A 105 5.12 4.46 -4.78
C ALA A 105 4.81 4.88 -6.22
N ASP A 106 4.67 3.92 -7.12
CA ASP A 106 4.48 4.16 -8.55
C ASP A 106 3.54 3.14 -9.20
N ALA A 107 3.37 3.25 -10.52
CA ALA A 107 2.47 2.38 -11.28
C ALA A 107 2.87 0.90 -11.20
N LEU A 108 4.18 0.58 -11.19
CA LEU A 108 4.65 -0.80 -11.13
C LEU A 108 4.37 -1.41 -9.76
N GLU A 109 4.67 -0.69 -8.68
CA GLU A 109 4.31 -1.14 -7.33
C GLU A 109 2.80 -1.26 -7.17
N THR A 110 2.01 -0.33 -7.71
CA THR A 110 0.54 -0.40 -7.68
C THR A 110 0.03 -1.65 -8.39
N ALA A 111 0.55 -1.95 -9.59
CA ALA A 111 0.16 -3.15 -10.33
C ALA A 111 0.51 -4.43 -9.55
N THR A 112 1.69 -4.48 -8.92
CA THR A 112 2.13 -5.63 -8.12
C THR A 112 1.32 -5.76 -6.83
N ALA A 113 0.96 -4.64 -6.19
CA ALA A 113 0.06 -4.64 -5.02
C ALA A 113 -1.32 -5.20 -5.40
N TRP A 114 -1.92 -4.75 -6.50
CA TRP A 114 -3.18 -5.31 -7.02
C TRP A 114 -3.07 -6.81 -7.31
N TYR A 115 -2.01 -7.23 -8.00
CA TYR A 115 -1.77 -8.65 -8.26
C TYR A 115 -1.71 -9.45 -6.95
N SER A 116 -0.99 -8.94 -5.94
CA SER A 116 -0.88 -9.56 -4.62
C SER A 116 -2.23 -9.64 -3.91
N CYS A 117 -3.01 -8.55 -3.88
CA CYS A 117 -4.34 -8.52 -3.29
C CYS A 117 -5.30 -9.52 -3.93
N LEU A 118 -5.24 -9.67 -5.26
CA LEU A 118 -6.07 -10.66 -5.98
C LEU A 118 -5.64 -12.10 -5.66
N LYS A 119 -4.35 -12.34 -5.44
CA LYS A 119 -3.80 -13.64 -5.03
C LYS A 119 -4.16 -14.03 -3.59
N ASN A 120 -4.41 -13.07 -2.71
CA ASN A 120 -4.78 -13.29 -1.29
C ASN A 120 -6.13 -14.03 -1.11
N ALA A 121 -6.80 -14.39 -2.20
CA ALA A 121 -7.98 -15.24 -2.17
C ALA A 121 -7.69 -16.73 -1.90
N GLY A 122 -6.40 -17.11 -1.93
CA GLY A 122 -5.98 -18.47 -1.60
C GLY A 122 -6.08 -18.79 -0.10
N ASP A 123 -5.53 -19.92 0.30
CA ASP A 123 -5.44 -20.31 1.71
C ASP A 123 -4.00 -20.06 2.23
N PRO A 124 -3.80 -19.29 3.30
CA PRO A 124 -4.82 -18.54 4.06
C PRO A 124 -5.29 -17.27 3.35
N SER A 125 -6.60 -17.09 3.30
CA SER A 125 -7.23 -15.88 2.75
C SER A 125 -7.16 -14.73 3.76
N HIS A 126 -6.97 -13.49 3.26
CA HIS A 126 -6.96 -12.30 4.10
C HIS A 126 -7.30 -11.02 3.31
N PRO A 127 -7.84 -10.00 3.98
CA PRO A 127 -8.15 -8.73 3.34
C PRO A 127 -6.90 -7.90 3.06
N SER A 128 -7.06 -6.96 2.13
CA SER A 128 -6.01 -6.01 1.78
C SER A 128 -6.54 -4.59 1.71
N ALA A 129 -5.73 -3.64 2.18
CA ALA A 129 -5.95 -2.21 2.06
C ALA A 129 -4.85 -1.59 1.19
N LEU A 130 -5.23 -0.86 0.14
CA LEU A 130 -4.31 -0.14 -0.73
C LEU A 130 -4.42 1.36 -0.46
N PHE A 131 -3.33 1.96 -0.04
CA PHE A 131 -3.21 3.41 0.15
C PHE A 131 -2.56 4.03 -1.08
N LEU A 132 -3.32 4.88 -1.78
CA LEU A 132 -2.89 5.51 -3.02
C LEU A 132 -2.83 7.02 -2.86
N THR A 133 -1.76 7.62 -3.35
CA THR A 133 -1.59 9.08 -3.26
C THR A 133 -2.50 9.82 -4.24
N ARG A 134 -2.86 11.05 -3.87
CA ARG A 134 -3.47 12.03 -4.79
C ARG A 134 -2.43 12.63 -5.73
N GLN A 135 -1.20 12.73 -5.29
CA GLN A 135 -0.12 13.37 -6.01
C GLN A 135 0.29 12.54 -7.23
N SER A 136 0.76 13.21 -8.28
CA SER A 136 1.45 12.53 -9.37
C SER A 136 2.83 12.07 -8.90
N THR A 137 3.14 10.81 -9.13
CA THR A 137 4.45 10.23 -8.83
C THR A 137 5.17 9.87 -10.13
N LEU A 138 6.49 10.00 -10.13
CA LEU A 138 7.33 9.51 -11.22
C LEU A 138 7.69 8.04 -10.99
N PRO A 139 7.93 7.26 -12.06
CA PRO A 139 8.47 5.92 -11.91
C PRO A 139 9.82 5.95 -11.17
N LEU A 140 10.01 5.02 -10.26
CA LEU A 140 11.29 4.86 -9.57
C LEU A 140 12.35 4.31 -10.54
N GLU A 141 13.55 4.88 -10.49
CA GLU A 141 14.72 4.35 -11.19
C GLU A 141 15.27 3.15 -10.43
N ARG A 142 15.01 1.95 -10.94
CA ARG A 142 15.46 0.69 -10.34
C ARG A 142 16.71 0.18 -11.02
N GLU A 143 17.45 -0.70 -10.32
CA GLU A 143 18.63 -1.35 -10.91
C GLU A 143 18.25 -2.14 -12.18
N PRO A 144 19.16 -2.27 -13.17
CA PRO A 144 18.85 -2.92 -14.45
C PRO A 144 18.38 -4.37 -14.33
N GLU A 145 18.84 -5.10 -13.31
CA GLU A 145 18.52 -6.51 -13.06
C GLU A 145 17.35 -6.67 -12.05
N PHE A 146 16.59 -5.61 -11.81
CA PHE A 146 15.47 -5.63 -10.88
C PHE A 146 14.36 -6.60 -11.33
N ASP A 147 13.99 -7.52 -10.44
CA ASP A 147 12.83 -8.38 -10.64
C ASP A 147 11.56 -7.72 -10.07
N PRO A 148 10.57 -7.37 -10.91
CA PRO A 148 9.30 -6.79 -10.44
C PRO A 148 8.55 -7.63 -9.42
N LEU A 149 8.73 -8.96 -9.43
CA LEU A 149 8.07 -9.84 -8.46
C LEU A 149 8.61 -9.66 -7.04
N SER A 150 9.82 -9.10 -6.88
CA SER A 150 10.40 -8.80 -5.57
C SER A 150 9.55 -7.80 -4.77
N ILE A 151 8.79 -6.91 -5.43
CA ILE A 151 7.83 -6.01 -4.79
C ILE A 151 6.81 -6.79 -3.97
N SER A 152 6.41 -7.97 -4.45
CA SER A 152 5.41 -8.82 -3.77
C SER A 152 5.89 -9.36 -2.43
N LEU A 153 7.19 -9.29 -2.14
CA LEU A 153 7.78 -9.65 -0.85
C LEU A 153 7.54 -8.58 0.23
N GLY A 154 7.04 -7.42 -0.15
CA GLY A 154 6.67 -6.33 0.76
C GLY A 154 7.76 -5.28 0.97
N ALA A 155 9.02 -5.59 0.64
CA ALA A 155 10.12 -4.64 0.58
C ALA A 155 11.18 -5.12 -0.42
N TYR A 156 11.89 -4.17 -1.02
CA TYR A 156 12.97 -4.48 -1.96
C TYR A 156 13.95 -3.30 -2.07
N THR A 157 15.16 -3.56 -2.53
CA THR A 157 16.14 -2.51 -2.79
C THR A 157 15.83 -1.82 -4.11
N VAL A 158 15.59 -0.51 -4.08
CA VAL A 158 15.40 0.34 -5.27
C VAL A 158 16.76 0.63 -5.90
N SER A 159 17.75 1.00 -5.08
CA SER A 159 19.11 1.33 -5.53
C SER A 159 20.13 1.09 -4.41
N GLY A 160 21.41 0.83 -4.81
CA GLY A 160 22.48 0.48 -3.88
C GLY A 160 22.50 -1.00 -3.48
N ALA A 161 21.98 -1.89 -4.34
CA ALA A 161 21.98 -3.34 -4.10
C ALA A 161 23.42 -3.92 -4.03
N ASN A 162 24.35 -3.32 -4.78
CA ASN A 162 25.77 -3.71 -4.80
C ASN A 162 26.56 -3.24 -3.56
N VAL A 163 25.99 -2.40 -2.72
CA VAL A 163 26.61 -1.95 -1.47
C VAL A 163 26.38 -3.01 -0.40
N LYS A 164 27.42 -3.78 -0.07
CA LYS A 164 27.34 -4.89 0.90
C LYS A 164 27.02 -4.39 2.31
N ASP A 165 27.78 -3.41 2.76
CA ASP A 165 27.70 -2.82 4.11
C ASP A 165 27.41 -1.32 3.96
N PRO A 166 26.15 -0.91 3.77
CA PRO A 166 25.80 0.51 3.67
C PRO A 166 25.97 1.21 5.02
N ASP A 167 26.51 2.41 4.99
CA ASP A 167 26.55 3.29 6.17
C ASP A 167 25.13 3.69 6.56
N LEU A 168 24.27 3.89 5.55
CA LEU A 168 22.90 4.34 5.70
C LEU A 168 21.95 3.53 4.82
N VAL A 169 20.87 3.05 5.42
CA VAL A 169 19.69 2.54 4.69
C VAL A 169 18.55 3.52 4.86
N ILE A 170 17.98 3.99 3.76
CA ILE A 170 16.78 4.82 3.79
C ILE A 170 15.61 3.94 3.33
N VAL A 171 14.65 3.75 4.23
CA VAL A 171 13.40 3.04 3.93
C VAL A 171 12.32 4.07 3.64
N SER A 172 11.60 3.89 2.54
CA SER A 172 10.47 4.78 2.20
C SER A 172 9.29 4.00 1.65
N THR A 173 8.13 4.63 1.65
CA THR A 173 6.90 4.07 1.10
C THR A 173 6.08 5.14 0.39
N GLY A 174 5.24 4.74 -0.55
CA GLY A 174 4.32 5.65 -1.22
C GLY A 174 5.01 6.79 -1.95
N SER A 175 4.40 7.95 -1.92
CA SER A 175 4.87 9.15 -2.63
C SER A 175 6.25 9.65 -2.18
N GLU A 176 6.70 9.30 -0.99
CA GLU A 176 7.98 9.74 -0.44
C GLU A 176 9.18 9.05 -1.12
N CYS A 177 8.96 7.90 -1.76
CA CYS A 177 10.04 7.17 -2.46
C CYS A 177 10.75 8.01 -3.52
N GLY A 178 10.04 8.86 -4.23
CA GLY A 178 10.63 9.77 -5.22
C GLY A 178 11.61 10.76 -4.59
N ALA A 179 11.20 11.40 -3.50
CA ALA A 179 12.06 12.35 -2.76
C ALA A 179 13.29 11.64 -2.15
N VAL A 180 13.09 10.42 -1.64
CA VAL A 180 14.20 9.61 -1.08
C VAL A 180 15.18 9.20 -2.17
N GLN A 181 14.71 8.88 -3.39
CA GLN A 181 15.58 8.57 -4.52
C GLN A 181 16.52 9.74 -4.85
N GLU A 182 16.01 10.97 -4.85
CA GLU A 182 16.81 12.17 -5.09
C GLU A 182 17.77 12.44 -3.91
N ALA A 183 17.29 12.35 -2.68
CA ALA A 183 18.11 12.51 -1.48
C ALA A 183 19.27 11.50 -1.46
N ARG A 184 19.01 10.26 -1.82
CA ARG A 184 20.04 9.20 -1.90
C ARG A 184 21.16 9.57 -2.88
N LYS A 185 20.84 10.15 -4.05
CA LYS A 185 21.86 10.61 -5.02
C LYS A 185 22.78 11.64 -4.37
N LEU A 186 22.20 12.66 -3.76
CA LEU A 186 22.96 13.75 -3.09
C LEU A 186 23.85 13.24 -1.95
N ILE A 187 23.32 12.34 -1.11
CA ILE A 187 24.07 11.77 0.01
C ILE A 187 25.25 10.90 -0.52
N SER A 188 25.04 10.17 -1.60
CA SER A 188 26.09 9.35 -2.23
C SER A 188 27.21 10.22 -2.82
N GLU A 189 26.91 11.41 -3.34
CA GLU A 189 27.91 12.38 -3.81
C GLU A 189 28.80 12.91 -2.67
N MET A 190 28.31 12.84 -1.42
CA MET A 190 29.09 13.16 -0.23
C MET A 190 30.03 12.02 0.21
N GLY A 191 30.07 10.91 -0.51
CA GLY A 191 30.92 9.75 -0.23
C GLY A 191 30.33 8.77 0.80
N ILE A 192 29.05 8.91 1.17
CA ILE A 192 28.36 8.00 2.07
C ILE A 192 27.76 6.85 1.31
N ALA A 193 27.99 5.62 1.75
CA ALA A 193 27.44 4.42 1.15
C ALA A 193 25.95 4.24 1.53
N VAL A 194 25.03 4.56 0.60
CA VAL A 194 23.58 4.59 0.86
C VAL A 194 22.83 3.54 0.07
N ARG A 195 21.95 2.82 0.74
CA ARG A 195 20.95 1.94 0.14
C ARG A 195 19.55 2.57 0.30
N HIS A 196 18.78 2.58 -0.78
CA HIS A 196 17.36 2.93 -0.76
C HIS A 196 16.51 1.66 -0.85
N VAL A 197 15.63 1.47 0.13
CA VAL A 197 14.66 0.37 0.19
C VAL A 197 13.25 0.94 0.10
N SER A 198 12.46 0.49 -0.88
CA SER A 198 11.02 0.69 -0.88
C SER A 198 10.35 -0.41 -0.08
N MET A 199 9.42 -0.05 0.81
CA MET A 199 8.67 -0.98 1.65
C MET A 199 7.16 -0.79 1.48
N PRO A 200 6.59 -1.18 0.33
CA PRO A 200 5.17 -0.99 0.05
C PRO A 200 4.24 -1.80 0.96
N CYS A 201 4.71 -2.86 1.63
CA CYS A 201 3.88 -3.67 2.55
C CYS A 201 4.71 -4.23 3.72
N VAL A 202 4.57 -3.60 4.88
CA VAL A 202 5.31 -3.97 6.11
C VAL A 202 4.94 -5.38 6.58
N GLU A 203 3.67 -5.78 6.44
CA GLU A 203 3.17 -7.07 6.90
C GLU A 203 3.82 -8.23 6.14
N ARG A 204 4.07 -8.07 4.84
CA ARG A 204 4.78 -9.06 4.04
C ARG A 204 6.27 -9.10 4.35
N PHE A 205 6.91 -7.94 4.48
CA PHE A 205 8.31 -7.85 4.89
C PHE A 205 8.54 -8.58 6.23
N LYS A 206 7.67 -8.40 7.22
CA LYS A 206 7.78 -9.07 8.51
C LYS A 206 7.64 -10.60 8.44
N LYS A 207 7.03 -11.15 7.39
CA LYS A 207 6.91 -12.60 7.15
C LYS A 207 8.14 -13.21 6.49
N LEU A 208 9.07 -12.39 6.00
CA LEU A 208 10.34 -12.88 5.43
C LEU A 208 11.19 -13.54 6.52
N LYS A 209 12.07 -14.45 6.09
CA LYS A 209 13.10 -14.98 6.98
C LYS A 209 14.02 -13.86 7.44
N GLU A 210 14.54 -13.97 8.64
CA GLU A 210 15.42 -12.97 9.25
C GLU A 210 16.62 -12.64 8.37
N GLU A 211 17.21 -13.65 7.71
CA GLU A 211 18.31 -13.48 6.76
C GLU A 211 17.94 -12.56 5.58
N ASP A 212 16.71 -12.68 5.05
CA ASP A 212 16.24 -11.86 3.94
C ASP A 212 15.91 -10.44 4.41
N GLN A 213 15.39 -10.30 5.64
CA GLN A 213 15.20 -8.98 6.27
C GLN A 213 16.53 -8.28 6.46
N TRP A 214 17.56 -8.98 6.96
CA TRP A 214 18.90 -8.43 7.17
C TRP A 214 19.64 -8.09 5.86
N ARG A 215 19.35 -8.79 4.76
CA ARG A 215 19.88 -8.39 3.45
C ARG A 215 19.37 -7.02 3.01
N LEU A 216 18.12 -6.68 3.34
CA LEU A 216 17.52 -5.38 3.03
C LEU A 216 17.97 -4.33 4.05
N LEU A 217 17.88 -4.66 5.34
CA LEU A 217 18.13 -3.79 6.49
C LEU A 217 19.21 -4.40 7.38
N PRO A 218 20.50 -4.28 7.03
CA PRO A 218 21.59 -4.85 7.83
C PRO A 218 21.62 -4.23 9.24
N PRO A 219 21.74 -5.03 10.31
CA PRO A 219 21.78 -4.52 11.69
C PRO A 219 22.96 -3.57 11.99
N SER A 220 24.02 -3.64 11.17
CA SER A 220 25.21 -2.78 11.28
C SER A 220 25.00 -1.39 10.71
N SER A 221 23.96 -1.18 9.89
CA SER A 221 23.72 0.09 9.20
C SER A 221 22.78 0.99 9.99
N MET A 222 23.00 2.30 9.90
CA MET A 222 21.98 3.26 10.34
C MET A 222 20.76 3.14 9.43
N THR A 223 19.57 3.03 10.00
CA THR A 223 18.32 2.98 9.23
C THR A 223 17.46 4.19 9.53
N VAL A 224 17.04 4.88 8.49
CA VAL A 224 16.11 6.02 8.54
C VAL A 224 14.85 5.65 7.76
N VAL A 225 13.69 5.94 8.34
CA VAL A 225 12.39 5.71 7.70
C VAL A 225 11.77 7.04 7.30
N VAL A 226 11.27 7.12 6.07
CA VAL A 226 10.60 8.30 5.50
C VAL A 226 9.20 7.89 5.04
N GLU A 227 8.21 8.34 5.77
CA GLU A 227 6.80 8.06 5.54
C GLU A 227 5.97 9.25 6.03
N ALA A 228 5.00 9.72 5.23
CA ALA A 228 4.08 10.79 5.59
C ALA A 228 2.79 10.25 6.21
#